data_a99df1f5c356ac18c95b20728ea184c4
#
_entry.id   a99df1f5c356ac18c95b20728ea184c4
#
_cell.length_a   1.000
_cell.length_b   1.000
_cell.length_c   1.000
_cell.angle_alpha   90.00
_cell.angle_beta   90.00
_cell.angle_gamma   90.00
#
_symmetry.space_group_name_H-M   'P 1'
#
loop_
_entity.id
_entity.type
_entity.pdbx_description
1 polymer ?
#
loop_
_entity_poly.entity_id
_entity_poly.type
_entity_poly.pdbx_seq_one_letter_code
_entity_poly.pdbx_strand_id
1 'polypeptide(L)'
;MEKFLTGIPATGSPVLEMLIHRACIDLNRSEDELNPAALRDSWTLPYKLTPYVQEGFGLFAEYVRHPDKGMVNIFNDNLRPDSAEVQNRIVSYYRPYYETLQKMLGHARDEHGFALYCDMHSMRRRFKPEEKHLHDVDIVLGDLNGTACSPALIDFAAAYFEKAGYKTSRNDPFSGANLLRQFAAPDQGVHCIQIEVVRDQYMNPVTLEVDTEKMAQLQSAMTGFSSALRDYTFNHAAEFMPESAREKTLSHASSNALSNASMGTSAPVNAFKDVTP
;
A
#
# COMPACT_ATOMS: atom_id res chain seq x y z
N MET A 1 -0.06 -8.97 11.55
CA MET A 1 -0.60 -8.31 10.35
C MET A 1 -1.15 -9.31 9.33
N GLU A 2 -0.39 -10.30 8.95
CA GLU A 2 -0.76 -11.34 7.97
C GLU A 2 -2.20 -11.83 8.12
N LYS A 3 -2.61 -12.12 9.35
CA LYS A 3 -3.92 -12.76 9.61
C LYS A 3 -5.11 -11.97 9.11
N PHE A 4 -5.12 -10.66 9.16
CA PHE A 4 -6.27 -9.90 8.66
C PHE A 4 -6.27 -9.68 7.15
N LEU A 5 -5.20 -10.09 6.44
CA LEU A 5 -5.10 -10.04 4.99
C LEU A 5 -5.43 -11.38 4.28
N THR A 6 -5.67 -12.44 5.04
CA THR A 6 -5.80 -13.82 4.50
C THR A 6 -6.91 -13.99 3.45
N GLY A 7 -7.97 -13.18 3.50
CA GLY A 7 -9.06 -13.22 2.51
C GLY A 7 -8.79 -12.47 1.22
N ILE A 8 -7.77 -11.59 1.19
CA ILE A 8 -7.52 -10.71 0.05
C ILE A 8 -7.17 -11.46 -1.24
N PRO A 9 -6.30 -12.50 -1.24
CA PRO A 9 -5.98 -13.23 -2.47
C PRO A 9 -7.21 -13.83 -3.17
N ALA A 10 -8.22 -14.23 -2.42
CA ALA A 10 -9.47 -14.76 -2.98
C ALA A 10 -10.29 -13.71 -3.75
N THR A 11 -10.02 -12.42 -3.57
CA THR A 11 -10.63 -11.32 -4.33
C THR A 11 -9.95 -11.05 -5.68
N GLY A 12 -8.86 -11.76 -5.99
CA GLY A 12 -8.03 -11.53 -7.17
C GLY A 12 -6.90 -10.50 -6.96
N SER A 13 -6.76 -9.95 -5.75
CA SER A 13 -5.68 -9.01 -5.42
C SER A 13 -4.49 -9.77 -4.83
N PRO A 14 -3.29 -9.71 -5.41
CA PRO A 14 -2.11 -10.38 -4.86
C PRO A 14 -1.65 -9.70 -3.56
N VAL A 15 -1.05 -10.48 -2.67
CA VAL A 15 -0.43 -9.99 -1.43
C VAL A 15 1.07 -10.31 -1.48
N LEU A 16 1.90 -9.29 -1.37
CA LEU A 16 3.35 -9.43 -1.23
C LEU A 16 3.72 -9.21 0.23
N GLU A 17 4.38 -10.19 0.82
CA GLU A 17 4.70 -10.19 2.24
C GLU A 17 6.19 -10.41 2.47
N MET A 18 6.75 -9.66 3.44
CA MET A 18 8.09 -9.89 3.96
C MET A 18 8.01 -10.74 5.22
N LEU A 19 8.62 -11.92 5.20
CA LEU A 19 8.66 -12.84 6.34
C LEU A 19 9.74 -12.50 7.38
N ILE A 20 10.67 -11.60 7.03
CA ILE A 20 11.72 -11.13 7.93
C ILE A 20 11.21 -9.94 8.73
N HIS A 21 11.44 -9.99 10.05
CA HIS A 21 10.97 -8.93 10.95
C HIS A 21 11.62 -7.58 10.61
N ARG A 22 10.84 -6.49 10.59
CA ARG A 22 11.31 -5.13 10.23
C ARG A 22 12.45 -4.58 11.10
N ALA A 23 12.69 -5.13 12.29
CA ALA A 23 13.86 -4.77 13.08
C ALA A 23 15.16 -5.29 12.46
N CYS A 24 15.11 -6.38 11.69
CA CYS A 24 16.25 -6.91 10.96
C CYS A 24 16.56 -6.08 9.71
N ILE A 25 15.53 -5.74 8.95
CA ILE A 25 15.59 -4.82 7.81
C ILE A 25 14.22 -4.21 7.58
N ASP A 26 14.13 -2.89 7.55
CA ASP A 26 12.88 -2.15 7.38
C ASP A 26 12.68 -1.75 5.91
N LEU A 27 11.79 -2.43 5.23
CA LEU A 27 11.46 -2.16 3.82
C LEU A 27 10.87 -0.76 3.61
N ASN A 28 10.32 -0.14 4.65
CA ASN A 28 9.76 1.20 4.55
C ASN A 28 10.76 2.31 4.94
N ARG A 29 12.06 2.01 4.78
CA ARG A 29 13.19 2.96 4.82
C ARG A 29 13.96 2.88 3.51
N SER A 30 14.68 3.93 3.16
CA SER A 30 15.65 3.88 2.06
C SER A 30 16.84 3.01 2.43
N GLU A 31 17.47 2.31 1.47
CA GLU A 31 18.60 1.41 1.78
C GLU A 31 19.85 2.16 2.30
N ASP A 32 19.90 3.48 2.13
CA ASP A 32 20.94 4.37 2.66
C ASP A 32 20.56 5.04 4.01
N GLU A 33 19.37 4.81 4.54
CA GLU A 33 18.94 5.33 5.85
C GLU A 33 19.49 4.44 6.98
N LEU A 34 20.77 4.54 7.27
CA LEU A 34 21.42 3.80 8.34
C LEU A 34 22.42 4.67 9.11
N ASN A 35 22.66 4.30 10.36
CA ASN A 35 23.67 4.91 11.22
C ASN A 35 24.95 4.06 11.19
N PRO A 36 26.06 4.52 10.55
CA PRO A 36 27.33 3.77 10.55
C PRO A 36 27.87 3.47 11.94
N ALA A 37 27.60 4.32 12.92
CA ALA A 37 28.08 4.11 14.30
C ALA A 37 27.35 2.93 15.01
N ALA A 38 26.26 2.43 14.45
CA ALA A 38 25.58 1.24 14.95
C ALA A 38 26.23 -0.08 14.50
N LEU A 39 27.21 -0.02 13.60
CA LEU A 39 27.91 -1.19 13.07
C LEU A 39 29.14 -1.53 13.94
N ARG A 40 29.62 -2.77 13.82
CA ARG A 40 30.87 -3.23 14.45
C ARG A 40 32.12 -2.78 13.73
N ASP A 41 31.98 -2.41 12.44
CA ASP A 41 33.07 -2.04 11.53
C ASP A 41 32.73 -0.77 10.74
N SER A 42 33.60 -0.39 9.80
CA SER A 42 33.40 0.82 9.02
C SER A 42 32.45 0.61 7.85
N TRP A 43 31.48 1.52 7.68
CA TRP A 43 30.60 1.59 6.52
C TRP A 43 31.20 2.53 5.46
N THR A 44 31.35 2.05 4.23
CA THR A 44 32.02 2.78 3.13
C THR A 44 31.09 3.25 2.02
N LEU A 45 29.82 2.83 2.06
CA LEU A 45 28.80 3.26 1.08
C LEU A 45 28.08 4.54 1.53
N PRO A 46 27.40 5.26 0.64
CA PRO A 46 26.59 6.42 1.02
C PRO A 46 25.57 6.07 2.10
N TYR A 47 25.30 7.03 2.97
CA TYR A 47 24.28 6.89 4.03
C TYR A 47 23.62 8.24 4.33
N LYS A 48 22.44 8.19 4.96
CA LYS A 48 21.65 9.36 5.38
C LYS A 48 21.29 9.24 6.87
N LEU A 49 21.63 10.26 7.63
CA LEU A 49 21.21 10.40 9.03
C LEU A 49 19.91 11.20 9.12
N THR A 50 18.80 10.58 8.71
CA THR A 50 17.47 11.18 8.88
C THR A 50 17.09 11.25 10.36
N PRO A 51 16.07 12.06 10.75
CA PRO A 51 15.59 12.08 12.12
C PRO A 51 15.24 10.68 12.66
N TYR A 52 14.65 9.82 11.84
CA TYR A 52 14.38 8.43 12.23
C TYR A 52 15.65 7.62 12.49
N VAL A 53 16.67 7.78 11.66
CA VAL A 53 17.97 7.13 11.86
C VAL A 53 18.63 7.62 13.15
N GLN A 54 18.57 8.93 13.42
CA GLN A 54 19.11 9.51 14.65
C GLN A 54 18.39 9.02 15.92
N GLU A 55 17.10 8.68 15.80
CA GLU A 55 16.33 8.03 16.86
C GLU A 55 16.52 6.50 16.91
N GLY A 56 17.37 5.91 16.05
CA GLY A 56 17.64 4.47 15.98
C GLY A 56 16.59 3.64 15.25
N PHE A 57 15.84 4.25 14.31
CA PHE A 57 14.81 3.61 13.48
C PHE A 57 15.12 3.74 11.99
N GLY A 58 16.36 3.49 11.59
CA GLY A 58 16.77 3.46 10.19
C GLY A 58 16.42 2.17 9.46
N LEU A 59 17.23 1.81 8.46
CA LEU A 59 17.11 0.59 7.65
C LEU A 59 17.04 -0.69 8.51
N PHE A 60 17.69 -0.69 9.65
CA PHE A 60 17.50 -1.68 10.73
C PHE A 60 17.34 -0.94 12.07
N ALA A 61 16.54 -1.51 12.97
CA ALA A 61 16.27 -0.88 14.24
C ALA A 61 17.44 -1.10 15.20
N GLU A 62 17.90 -0.04 15.86
CA GLU A 62 18.85 -0.08 16.98
C GLU A 62 18.13 -0.23 18.31
N TYR A 63 16.92 0.28 18.38
CA TYR A 63 16.12 0.35 19.60
C TYR A 63 14.71 -0.19 19.39
N VAL A 64 14.11 -0.65 20.46
CA VAL A 64 12.68 -0.93 20.57
C VAL A 64 12.08 -0.10 21.70
N ARG A 65 10.89 0.45 21.47
CA ARG A 65 10.13 1.15 22.53
C ARG A 65 9.44 0.14 23.43
N HIS A 66 9.96 -0.03 24.64
CA HIS A 66 9.32 -0.88 25.65
C HIS A 66 8.33 -0.03 26.48
N PRO A 67 7.12 -0.53 26.81
CA PRO A 67 6.13 0.24 27.57
C PRO A 67 6.66 0.81 28.89
N ASP A 68 7.41 0.02 29.66
CA ASP A 68 7.84 0.37 30.99
C ASP A 68 9.30 0.88 31.06
N LYS A 69 10.14 0.53 30.09
CA LYS A 69 11.59 0.80 30.09
C LYS A 69 12.01 1.91 29.12
N GLY A 70 11.05 2.46 28.37
CA GLY A 70 11.36 3.44 27.32
C GLY A 70 12.11 2.83 26.14
N MET A 71 13.16 3.51 25.67
CA MET A 71 13.98 3.03 24.57
C MET A 71 14.97 1.97 25.06
N VAL A 72 14.87 0.75 24.51
CA VAL A 72 15.75 -0.37 24.83
C VAL A 72 16.57 -0.71 23.59
N ASN A 73 17.91 -0.71 23.71
CA ASN A 73 18.78 -1.15 22.64
C ASN A 73 18.57 -2.66 22.40
N ILE A 74 18.37 -3.06 21.16
CA ILE A 74 18.15 -4.46 20.78
C ILE A 74 19.46 -5.21 20.52
N PHE A 75 20.56 -4.49 20.40
CA PHE A 75 21.88 -5.05 20.24
C PHE A 75 22.66 -4.91 21.54
N ASN A 76 23.29 -5.98 21.99
CA ASN A 76 24.47 -5.84 22.81
C ASN A 76 25.70 -5.69 21.90
N ASP A 77 26.83 -5.27 22.41
CA ASP A 77 28.03 -4.95 21.60
C ASP A 77 28.49 -6.10 20.69
N ASN A 78 28.25 -7.35 21.10
CA ASN A 78 28.62 -8.54 20.34
C ASN A 78 27.61 -8.92 19.23
N LEU A 79 26.39 -8.35 19.28
CA LEU A 79 25.30 -8.65 18.34
C LEU A 79 25.04 -7.53 17.32
N ARG A 80 25.83 -6.45 17.36
CA ARG A 80 25.76 -5.42 16.32
C ARG A 80 26.12 -6.03 14.96
N PRO A 81 25.37 -5.74 13.90
CA PRO A 81 25.73 -6.22 12.56
C PRO A 81 27.04 -5.57 12.10
N ASP A 82 27.79 -6.24 11.25
CA ASP A 82 28.85 -5.61 10.49
C ASP A 82 28.35 -5.16 9.10
N SER A 83 29.21 -4.45 8.37
CA SER A 83 28.89 -3.91 7.06
C SER A 83 28.54 -5.01 6.04
N ALA A 84 29.21 -6.16 6.09
CA ALA A 84 28.94 -7.29 5.22
C ALA A 84 27.57 -7.90 5.49
N GLU A 85 27.19 -8.04 6.76
CA GLU A 85 25.87 -8.53 7.14
C GLU A 85 24.75 -7.59 6.68
N VAL A 86 24.90 -6.27 6.87
CA VAL A 86 23.92 -5.29 6.39
C VAL A 86 23.78 -5.35 4.86
N GLN A 87 24.89 -5.38 4.12
CA GLN A 87 24.86 -5.54 2.66
C GLN A 87 24.17 -6.84 2.24
N ASN A 88 24.44 -7.94 2.94
CA ASN A 88 23.76 -9.22 2.67
C ASN A 88 22.24 -9.12 2.93
N ARG A 89 21.79 -8.45 3.99
CA ARG A 89 20.36 -8.20 4.23
C ARG A 89 19.72 -7.38 3.11
N ILE A 90 20.41 -6.35 2.61
CA ILE A 90 19.95 -5.52 1.48
C ILE A 90 19.79 -6.39 0.23
N VAL A 91 20.79 -7.16 -0.13
CA VAL A 91 20.79 -8.00 -1.36
C VAL A 91 19.80 -9.15 -1.26
N SER A 92 19.69 -9.78 -0.07
CA SER A 92 18.90 -11.01 0.09
C SER A 92 17.41 -10.76 0.39
N TYR A 93 17.06 -9.59 0.96
CA TYR A 93 15.70 -9.32 1.43
C TYR A 93 15.14 -8.02 0.86
N TYR A 94 15.87 -6.91 0.96
CA TYR A 94 15.35 -5.60 0.57
C TYR A 94 15.15 -5.49 -0.94
N ARG A 95 16.20 -5.69 -1.72
CA ARG A 95 16.15 -5.57 -3.19
C ARG A 95 15.19 -6.55 -3.84
N PRO A 96 15.16 -7.86 -3.49
CA PRO A 96 14.18 -8.78 -4.07
C PRO A 96 12.73 -8.39 -3.81
N TYR A 97 12.41 -7.80 -2.65
CA TYR A 97 11.07 -7.30 -2.36
C TYR A 97 10.72 -6.12 -3.29
N TYR A 98 11.61 -5.14 -3.41
CA TYR A 98 11.41 -3.97 -4.26
C TYR A 98 11.28 -4.34 -5.74
N GLU A 99 12.13 -5.23 -6.22
CA GLU A 99 12.08 -5.74 -7.61
C GLU A 99 10.77 -6.49 -7.88
N THR A 100 10.30 -7.28 -6.92
CA THR A 100 9.04 -8.02 -7.03
C THR A 100 7.86 -7.05 -7.08
N LEU A 101 7.81 -6.08 -6.16
CA LEU A 101 6.76 -5.07 -6.13
C LEU A 101 6.74 -4.25 -7.43
N GLN A 102 7.91 -3.83 -7.92
CA GLN A 102 8.03 -3.11 -9.18
C GLN A 102 7.49 -3.92 -10.37
N LYS A 103 7.81 -5.22 -10.45
CA LYS A 103 7.28 -6.11 -11.49
C LYS A 103 5.77 -6.27 -11.39
N MET A 104 5.23 -6.43 -10.18
CA MET A 104 3.79 -6.56 -9.96
C MET A 104 3.03 -5.29 -10.39
N LEU A 105 3.53 -4.11 -10.00
CA LEU A 105 2.94 -2.82 -10.38
C LEU A 105 3.05 -2.57 -11.89
N GLY A 106 4.20 -2.88 -12.49
CA GLY A 106 4.41 -2.79 -13.93
C GLY A 106 3.44 -3.67 -14.70
N HIS A 107 3.29 -4.92 -14.30
CA HIS A 107 2.35 -5.86 -14.92
C HIS A 107 0.89 -5.38 -14.80
N ALA A 108 0.47 -4.94 -13.64
CA ALA A 108 -0.89 -4.43 -13.45
C ALA A 108 -1.17 -3.19 -14.33
N ARG A 109 -0.20 -2.25 -14.39
CA ARG A 109 -0.31 -1.07 -15.25
C ARG A 109 -0.36 -1.44 -16.74
N ASP A 110 0.47 -2.38 -17.17
CA ASP A 110 0.54 -2.79 -18.59
C ASP A 110 -0.75 -3.53 -19.00
N GLU A 111 -1.37 -4.28 -18.09
CA GLU A 111 -2.60 -5.04 -18.36
C GLU A 111 -3.87 -4.17 -18.27
N HIS A 112 -3.94 -3.27 -17.27
CA HIS A 112 -5.16 -2.54 -16.94
C HIS A 112 -5.08 -1.03 -17.22
N GLY A 113 -3.92 -0.51 -17.61
CA GLY A 113 -3.67 0.91 -17.83
C GLY A 113 -3.34 1.69 -16.55
N PHE A 114 -3.46 1.06 -15.38
CA PHE A 114 -3.11 1.61 -14.05
C PHE A 114 -2.75 0.50 -13.08
N ALA A 115 -2.11 0.86 -11.98
CA ALA A 115 -1.82 -0.02 -10.86
C ALA A 115 -2.17 0.63 -9.52
N LEU A 116 -2.61 -0.18 -8.56
CA LEU A 116 -2.90 0.24 -7.20
C LEU A 116 -2.03 -0.54 -6.21
N TYR A 117 -1.44 0.16 -5.26
CA TYR A 117 -0.68 -0.42 -4.18
C TYR A 117 -1.20 0.05 -2.82
N CYS A 118 -1.61 -0.90 -1.99
CA CYS A 118 -1.99 -0.67 -0.61
C CYS A 118 -0.86 -1.14 0.31
N ASP A 119 -0.11 -0.21 0.91
CA ASP A 119 0.95 -0.49 1.88
C ASP A 119 0.33 -0.70 3.26
N MET A 120 0.29 -1.97 3.70
CA MET A 120 -0.46 -2.39 4.88
C MET A 120 0.40 -2.35 6.13
N HIS A 121 0.00 -1.55 7.10
CA HIS A 121 0.71 -1.37 8.37
C HIS A 121 -0.21 -1.52 9.59
N SER A 122 0.40 -1.56 10.76
CA SER A 122 -0.30 -1.46 12.03
C SER A 122 0.42 -0.55 13.01
N MET A 123 -0.33 0.26 13.71
CA MET A 123 0.19 1.23 14.67
C MET A 123 -0.36 1.02 16.09
N ARG A 124 0.31 1.62 17.07
CA ARG A 124 -0.23 1.76 18.42
C ARG A 124 -1.15 2.97 18.48
N ARG A 125 -2.20 2.93 19.30
CA ARG A 125 -3.06 4.10 19.55
C ARG A 125 -2.32 5.22 20.29
N ARG A 126 -1.25 4.90 21.01
CA ARG A 126 -0.36 5.83 21.72
C ARG A 126 1.07 5.51 21.34
N PHE A 127 1.85 6.53 20.92
CA PHE A 127 3.26 6.33 20.51
C PHE A 127 4.25 6.56 21.63
N LYS A 128 3.96 7.50 22.55
CA LYS A 128 4.83 7.82 23.68
C LYS A 128 4.06 7.64 24.98
N PRO A 129 4.73 7.13 26.05
CA PRO A 129 4.09 6.97 27.35
C PRO A 129 3.55 8.27 27.93
N GLU A 130 4.23 9.40 27.66
CA GLU A 130 3.87 10.73 28.09
C GLU A 130 2.73 11.38 27.29
N GLU A 131 2.30 10.80 26.18
CA GLU A 131 1.15 11.28 25.43
C GLU A 131 -0.13 11.17 26.27
N LYS A 132 -0.72 12.33 26.59
CA LYS A 132 -1.95 12.40 27.41
C LYS A 132 -3.18 11.97 26.62
N HIS A 133 -3.16 12.18 25.30
CA HIS A 133 -4.27 11.89 24.41
C HIS A 133 -3.97 10.66 23.57
N LEU A 134 -4.94 9.77 23.47
CA LEU A 134 -4.93 8.67 22.53
C LEU A 134 -5.35 9.23 21.15
N HIS A 135 -4.77 8.72 20.08
CA HIS A 135 -5.29 9.01 18.74
C HIS A 135 -6.69 8.39 18.62
N ASP A 136 -7.73 9.22 18.51
CA ASP A 136 -9.13 8.77 18.36
C ASP A 136 -9.40 8.38 16.90
N VAL A 137 -8.72 7.36 16.44
CA VAL A 137 -8.75 6.82 15.09
C VAL A 137 -8.58 5.31 15.15
N ASP A 138 -9.17 4.58 14.21
CA ASP A 138 -9.04 3.13 14.07
C ASP A 138 -8.19 2.75 12.85
N ILE A 139 -8.29 3.53 11.77
CA ILE A 139 -7.53 3.36 10.53
C ILE A 139 -7.02 4.71 10.06
N VAL A 140 -5.71 4.80 9.81
CA VAL A 140 -5.08 5.97 9.18
C VAL A 140 -4.78 5.66 7.71
N LEU A 141 -5.18 6.56 6.83
CA LEU A 141 -4.94 6.50 5.39
C LEU A 141 -3.89 7.55 5.02
N GLY A 142 -2.77 7.10 4.49
CA GLY A 142 -1.67 7.95 4.05
C GLY A 142 -1.53 7.97 2.53
N ASP A 143 -1.43 9.17 1.94
CA ASP A 143 -1.24 9.37 0.51
C ASP A 143 -0.12 10.37 0.19
N LEU A 144 0.85 10.53 1.11
CA LEU A 144 1.91 11.53 1.04
C LEU A 144 1.35 12.97 0.89
N ASN A 145 0.31 13.28 1.64
CA ASN A 145 -0.39 14.58 1.60
C ASN A 145 -0.93 14.93 0.20
N GLY A 146 -1.56 13.97 -0.45
CA GLY A 146 -2.23 14.12 -1.75
C GLY A 146 -1.33 13.92 -2.97
N THR A 147 -0.11 13.39 -2.79
CA THR A 147 0.82 13.20 -3.92
C THR A 147 0.98 11.74 -4.38
N ALA A 148 0.51 10.77 -3.58
CA ALA A 148 0.73 9.35 -3.87
C ALA A 148 -0.41 8.68 -4.65
N CYS A 149 -1.58 9.27 -4.74
CA CYS A 149 -2.72 8.72 -5.47
C CYS A 149 -3.72 9.78 -5.94
N SER A 150 -4.65 9.37 -6.80
CA SER A 150 -5.84 10.19 -7.13
C SER A 150 -6.64 10.48 -5.85
N PRO A 151 -7.17 11.70 -5.67
CA PRO A 151 -8.09 12.03 -4.58
C PRO A 151 -9.29 11.06 -4.48
N ALA A 152 -9.79 10.58 -5.61
CA ALA A 152 -10.90 9.63 -5.66
C ALA A 152 -10.58 8.31 -4.93
N LEU A 153 -9.31 7.85 -4.98
CA LEU A 153 -8.87 6.62 -4.31
C LEU A 153 -8.92 6.76 -2.78
N ILE A 154 -8.35 7.83 -2.24
CA ILE A 154 -8.31 8.02 -0.79
C ILE A 154 -9.69 8.36 -0.22
N ASP A 155 -10.53 9.08 -0.99
CA ASP A 155 -11.92 9.36 -0.64
C ASP A 155 -12.74 8.09 -0.56
N PHE A 156 -12.59 7.22 -1.56
CA PHE A 156 -13.24 5.90 -1.58
C PHE A 156 -12.82 5.05 -0.38
N ALA A 157 -11.52 4.96 -0.09
CA ALA A 157 -11.00 4.18 1.02
C ALA A 157 -11.54 4.67 2.37
N ALA A 158 -11.56 5.99 2.59
CA ALA A 158 -12.11 6.58 3.81
C ALA A 158 -13.61 6.25 3.96
N ALA A 159 -14.40 6.53 2.93
CA ALA A 159 -15.85 6.27 2.95
C ALA A 159 -16.18 4.79 3.18
N TYR A 160 -15.38 3.88 2.60
CA TYR A 160 -15.54 2.44 2.80
C TYR A 160 -15.35 2.05 4.26
N PHE A 161 -14.23 2.45 4.88
CA PHE A 161 -13.93 2.07 6.26
C PHE A 161 -14.87 2.77 7.26
N GLU A 162 -15.27 4.00 7.03
CA GLU A 162 -16.27 4.69 7.84
C GLU A 162 -17.63 3.98 7.79
N LYS A 163 -18.06 3.56 6.61
CA LYS A 163 -19.28 2.75 6.45
C LYS A 163 -19.17 1.39 7.14
N ALA A 164 -17.97 0.82 7.21
CA ALA A 164 -17.70 -0.42 7.95
C ALA A 164 -17.60 -0.21 9.49
N GLY A 165 -17.75 1.03 9.97
CA GLY A 165 -17.79 1.39 11.40
C GLY A 165 -16.44 1.78 12.00
N TYR A 166 -15.39 1.98 11.19
CA TYR A 166 -14.08 2.42 11.66
C TYR A 166 -13.96 3.95 11.59
N LYS A 167 -13.34 4.54 12.60
CA LYS A 167 -12.95 5.95 12.56
C LYS A 167 -11.69 6.10 11.72
N THR A 168 -11.74 6.92 10.68
CA THR A 168 -10.61 7.18 9.80
C THR A 168 -9.97 8.54 10.06
N SER A 169 -8.66 8.66 9.74
CA SER A 169 -7.98 9.94 9.52
C SER A 169 -7.11 9.85 8.27
N ARG A 170 -6.76 11.03 7.72
CA ARG A 170 -5.90 11.12 6.53
C ARG A 170 -4.60 11.81 6.89
N ASN A 171 -3.48 11.16 6.58
CA ASN A 171 -2.13 11.69 6.77
C ASN A 171 -1.77 12.07 8.23
N ASP A 172 -2.58 11.73 9.19
CA ASP A 172 -2.35 12.01 10.61
C ASP A 172 -2.65 10.76 11.45
N PRO A 173 -1.64 10.23 12.17
CA PRO A 173 -0.27 10.72 12.35
C PRO A 173 0.73 10.26 11.26
N PHE A 174 0.32 9.44 10.29
CA PHE A 174 1.20 8.91 9.24
C PHE A 174 0.67 9.24 7.85
N SER A 175 1.51 9.92 7.06
CA SER A 175 1.16 10.27 5.67
C SER A 175 1.69 9.28 4.62
N GLY A 176 2.45 8.28 5.04
CA GLY A 176 3.16 7.37 4.16
C GLY A 176 4.66 7.45 4.32
N ALA A 177 5.39 6.43 3.86
CA ALA A 177 6.82 6.33 4.05
C ALA A 177 7.55 5.97 2.74
N ASN A 178 8.68 5.26 2.83
CA ASN A 178 9.58 5.09 1.69
C ASN A 178 8.96 4.31 0.52
N LEU A 179 8.17 3.27 0.80
CA LEU A 179 7.51 2.49 -0.26
C LEU A 179 6.60 3.36 -1.12
N LEU A 180 5.79 4.23 -0.50
CA LEU A 180 4.96 5.16 -1.27
C LEU A 180 5.82 6.15 -2.08
N ARG A 181 6.88 6.71 -1.47
CA ARG A 181 7.78 7.65 -2.16
C ARG A 181 8.48 7.04 -3.36
N GLN A 182 8.78 5.74 -3.32
CA GLN A 182 9.49 5.04 -4.40
C GLN A 182 8.58 4.61 -5.54
N PHE A 183 7.35 4.23 -5.23
CA PHE A 183 6.48 3.60 -6.22
C PHE A 183 5.32 4.45 -6.69
N ALA A 184 4.89 5.46 -5.91
CA ALA A 184 3.78 6.32 -6.33
C ALA A 184 4.19 7.20 -7.52
N ALA A 185 3.43 7.09 -8.59
CA ALA A 185 3.55 7.88 -9.80
C ALA A 185 2.15 8.04 -10.44
N PRO A 186 1.23 8.82 -9.81
CA PRO A 186 -0.16 8.93 -10.27
C PRO A 186 -0.26 9.39 -11.72
N ASP A 187 0.62 10.29 -12.15
CA ASP A 187 0.70 10.77 -13.53
C ASP A 187 1.07 9.67 -14.53
N GLN A 188 1.67 8.58 -14.04
CA GLN A 188 2.01 7.38 -14.83
C GLN A 188 1.04 6.22 -14.57
N GLY A 189 -0.06 6.46 -13.84
CA GLY A 189 -1.06 5.47 -13.50
C GLY A 189 -0.68 4.52 -12.36
N VAL A 190 0.29 4.87 -11.53
CA VAL A 190 0.63 4.08 -10.32
C VAL A 190 0.20 4.84 -9.07
N HIS A 191 -0.85 4.36 -8.42
CA HIS A 191 -1.44 4.97 -7.24
C HIS A 191 -1.14 4.16 -6.01
N CYS A 192 -0.68 4.81 -4.93
CA CYS A 192 -0.30 4.17 -3.69
C CYS A 192 -1.03 4.79 -2.51
N ILE A 193 -1.53 3.96 -1.59
CA ILE A 193 -2.03 4.41 -0.28
C ILE A 193 -1.40 3.56 0.82
N GLN A 194 -1.09 4.17 1.95
CA GLN A 194 -0.73 3.47 3.17
C GLN A 194 -1.97 3.31 4.04
N ILE A 195 -2.18 2.11 4.59
CA ILE A 195 -3.28 1.79 5.49
C ILE A 195 -2.70 1.32 6.82
N GLU A 196 -2.81 2.17 7.84
CA GLU A 196 -2.36 1.87 9.20
C GLU A 196 -3.54 1.46 10.07
N VAL A 197 -3.59 0.21 10.49
CA VAL A 197 -4.63 -0.29 11.41
C VAL A 197 -4.15 -0.14 12.85
N VAL A 198 -4.96 0.50 13.70
CA VAL A 198 -4.65 0.56 15.13
C VAL A 198 -4.78 -0.83 15.75
N ARG A 199 -3.77 -1.26 16.51
CA ARG A 199 -3.63 -2.65 16.97
C ARG A 199 -4.75 -3.13 17.87
N ASP A 200 -5.42 -2.25 18.61
CA ASP A 200 -6.55 -2.63 19.44
C ASP A 200 -7.82 -2.98 18.65
N GLN A 201 -7.78 -2.81 17.32
CA GLN A 201 -8.80 -3.32 16.41
C GLN A 201 -8.71 -4.83 16.17
N TYR A 202 -7.65 -5.50 16.62
CA TYR A 202 -7.48 -6.96 16.43
C TYR A 202 -6.71 -7.66 17.56
N MET A 203 -6.22 -6.92 18.58
CA MET A 203 -5.47 -7.50 19.70
C MET A 203 -5.62 -6.66 20.96
N ASN A 204 -5.40 -7.27 22.11
CA ASN A 204 -5.30 -6.55 23.36
C ASN A 204 -3.98 -5.77 23.39
N PRO A 205 -3.97 -4.45 23.57
CA PRO A 205 -2.74 -3.65 23.53
C PRO A 205 -1.81 -3.88 24.72
N VAL A 206 -2.28 -4.51 25.79
CA VAL A 206 -1.50 -4.79 27.03
C VAL A 206 -0.94 -6.20 27.00
N THR A 207 -1.80 -7.21 26.82
CA THR A 207 -1.37 -8.63 26.81
C THR A 207 -0.77 -9.05 25.48
N LEU A 208 -1.00 -8.29 24.42
CA LEU A 208 -0.62 -8.58 23.01
C LEU A 208 -1.29 -9.84 22.45
N GLU A 209 -2.30 -10.36 23.15
CA GLU A 209 -3.10 -11.50 22.66
C GLU A 209 -4.06 -11.05 21.58
N VAL A 210 -4.22 -11.89 20.57
CA VAL A 210 -5.19 -11.65 19.49
C VAL A 210 -6.60 -11.77 20.01
N ASP A 211 -7.42 -10.75 19.78
CA ASP A 211 -8.86 -10.80 19.95
C ASP A 211 -9.47 -11.45 18.69
N THR A 212 -9.94 -12.67 18.84
CA THR A 212 -10.39 -13.47 17.71
C THR A 212 -11.65 -12.91 17.03
N GLU A 213 -12.55 -12.29 17.79
CA GLU A 213 -13.76 -11.67 17.25
C GLU A 213 -13.43 -10.42 16.45
N LYS A 214 -12.67 -9.49 17.04
CA LYS A 214 -12.19 -8.28 16.35
C LYS A 214 -11.33 -8.62 15.13
N MET A 215 -10.48 -9.65 15.25
CA MET A 215 -9.68 -10.12 14.12
C MET A 215 -10.57 -10.59 12.97
N ALA A 216 -11.63 -11.35 13.23
CA ALA A 216 -12.56 -11.82 12.20
C ALA A 216 -13.33 -10.65 11.56
N GLN A 217 -13.75 -9.65 12.35
CA GLN A 217 -14.39 -8.44 11.85
C GLN A 217 -13.44 -7.66 10.93
N LEU A 218 -12.20 -7.46 11.34
CA LEU A 218 -11.19 -6.78 10.54
C LEU A 218 -10.86 -7.55 9.25
N GLN A 219 -10.74 -8.87 9.30
CA GLN A 219 -10.56 -9.72 8.11
C GLN A 219 -11.70 -9.53 7.11
N SER A 220 -12.93 -9.53 7.58
CA SER A 220 -14.11 -9.31 6.74
C SER A 220 -14.06 -7.92 6.10
N ALA A 221 -13.74 -6.89 6.87
CA ALA A 221 -13.64 -5.52 6.39
C ALA A 221 -12.54 -5.37 5.33
N MET A 222 -11.34 -5.93 5.56
CA MET A 222 -10.21 -5.85 4.61
C MET A 222 -10.48 -6.63 3.33
N THR A 223 -11.07 -7.81 3.43
CA THR A 223 -11.47 -8.62 2.26
C THR A 223 -12.54 -7.89 1.43
N GLY A 224 -13.56 -7.35 2.10
CA GLY A 224 -14.60 -6.56 1.46
C GLY A 224 -14.06 -5.28 0.83
N PHE A 225 -13.11 -4.60 1.50
CA PHE A 225 -12.41 -3.43 0.95
C PHE A 225 -11.69 -3.76 -0.36
N SER A 226 -10.93 -4.86 -0.37
CA SER A 226 -10.19 -5.28 -1.58
C SER A 226 -11.15 -5.54 -2.75
N SER A 227 -12.26 -6.23 -2.54
CA SER A 227 -13.27 -6.44 -3.59
C SER A 227 -13.92 -5.14 -4.05
N ALA A 228 -14.35 -4.32 -3.10
CA ALA A 228 -15.03 -3.05 -3.41
C ALA A 228 -14.09 -2.06 -4.12
N LEU A 229 -12.81 -2.01 -3.72
CA LEU A 229 -11.79 -1.18 -4.35
C LEU A 229 -11.55 -1.61 -5.80
N ARG A 230 -11.40 -2.91 -6.05
CA ARG A 230 -11.28 -3.45 -7.40
C ARG A 230 -12.46 -3.02 -8.27
N ASP A 231 -13.68 -3.26 -7.80
CA ASP A 231 -14.89 -2.96 -8.57
C ASP A 231 -15.05 -1.44 -8.82
N TYR A 232 -14.72 -0.63 -7.80
CA TYR A 232 -14.73 0.83 -7.94
C TYR A 232 -13.73 1.30 -8.99
N THR A 233 -12.48 0.84 -8.92
CA THR A 233 -11.42 1.31 -9.83
C THR A 233 -11.62 0.83 -11.26
N PHE A 234 -12.16 -0.35 -11.50
CA PHE A 234 -12.53 -0.77 -12.85
C PHE A 234 -13.70 0.01 -13.42
N ASN A 235 -14.70 0.34 -12.61
CA ASN A 235 -15.83 1.17 -13.05
C ASN A 235 -15.44 2.65 -13.29
N HIS A 236 -14.34 3.11 -12.71
CA HIS A 236 -13.83 4.47 -12.82
C HIS A 236 -12.40 4.51 -13.39
N ALA A 237 -12.03 3.53 -14.21
CA ALA A 237 -10.66 3.32 -14.69
C ALA A 237 -10.01 4.58 -15.29
N ALA A 238 -10.79 5.41 -15.98
CA ALA A 238 -10.31 6.67 -16.55
C ALA A 238 -9.74 7.65 -15.51
N GLU A 239 -10.16 7.58 -14.25
CA GLU A 239 -9.63 8.44 -13.16
C GLU A 239 -8.22 8.01 -12.70
N PHE A 240 -7.85 6.75 -12.97
CA PHE A 240 -6.59 6.15 -12.55
C PHE A 240 -5.58 5.98 -13.68
N MET A 241 -6.01 6.11 -14.94
CA MET A 241 -5.12 6.03 -16.11
C MET A 241 -4.35 7.33 -16.34
N PRO A 242 -3.12 7.27 -16.87
CA PRO A 242 -2.40 8.44 -17.37
C PRO A 242 -3.22 9.19 -18.43
N GLU A 243 -3.06 10.51 -18.52
CA GLU A 243 -3.77 11.34 -19.50
C GLU A 243 -3.57 10.84 -20.93
N SER A 244 -2.34 10.47 -21.29
CA SER A 244 -2.00 9.90 -22.59
C SER A 244 -2.71 8.58 -22.93
N ALA A 245 -3.12 7.81 -21.93
CA ALA A 245 -3.89 6.57 -22.11
C ALA A 245 -5.39 6.84 -22.23
N ARG A 246 -5.91 7.85 -21.49
CA ARG A 246 -7.31 8.30 -21.59
C ARG A 246 -7.67 8.78 -22.99
N GLU A 247 -6.79 9.59 -23.60
CA GLU A 247 -6.99 10.10 -24.97
C GLU A 247 -7.07 8.97 -26.02
N LYS A 248 -6.21 7.94 -25.89
CA LYS A 248 -6.27 6.77 -26.78
C LYS A 248 -7.58 6.00 -26.64
N THR A 249 -8.06 5.80 -25.42
CA THR A 249 -9.32 5.09 -25.16
C THR A 249 -10.51 5.86 -25.74
N LEU A 250 -10.56 7.18 -25.59
CA LEU A 250 -11.59 8.05 -26.17
C LEU A 250 -11.55 8.08 -27.69
N SER A 251 -10.37 8.12 -28.30
CA SER A 251 -10.22 8.10 -29.76
C SER A 251 -10.66 6.78 -30.37
N HIS A 252 -10.38 5.64 -29.74
CA HIS A 252 -10.86 4.32 -30.18
C HIS A 252 -12.38 4.16 -30.01
N ALA A 253 -12.94 4.66 -28.91
CA ALA A 253 -14.38 4.65 -28.70
C ALA A 253 -15.12 5.49 -29.76
N SER A 254 -14.57 6.67 -30.10
CA SER A 254 -15.12 7.56 -31.13
C SER A 254 -15.00 6.95 -32.53
N SER A 255 -13.89 6.29 -32.86
CA SER A 255 -13.72 5.63 -34.18
C SER A 255 -14.62 4.42 -34.34
N ASN A 256 -14.84 3.63 -33.28
CA ASN A 256 -15.78 2.51 -33.31
C ASN A 256 -17.25 2.96 -33.38
N ALA A 257 -17.60 4.08 -32.74
CA ALA A 257 -18.94 4.66 -32.86
C ALA A 257 -19.22 5.16 -34.29
N LEU A 258 -18.22 5.78 -34.94
CA LEU A 258 -18.32 6.23 -36.32
C LEU A 258 -18.38 5.06 -37.31
N SER A 259 -17.63 3.97 -37.09
CA SER A 259 -17.68 2.77 -37.92
C SER A 259 -19.03 2.03 -37.83
N ASN A 260 -19.62 1.96 -36.63
CA ASN A 260 -20.93 1.37 -36.41
C ASN A 260 -22.08 2.24 -36.98
N ALA A 261 -21.93 3.56 -36.97
CA ALA A 261 -22.92 4.47 -37.60
C ALA A 261 -22.89 4.40 -39.12
N SER A 262 -21.75 4.06 -39.74
CA SER A 262 -21.62 3.92 -41.18
C SER A 262 -22.14 2.58 -41.73
N MET A 263 -22.33 1.55 -40.90
CA MET A 263 -22.90 0.25 -41.30
C MET A 263 -24.45 0.15 -41.12
N GLY A 264 -25.07 1.19 -40.59
CA GLY A 264 -26.50 1.21 -40.22
C GLY A 264 -27.49 1.68 -41.30
N THR A 265 -27.08 1.90 -42.56
CA THR A 265 -28.00 2.33 -43.64
C THR A 265 -27.98 1.42 -44.86
N SER A 266 -28.38 0.18 -44.68
CA SER A 266 -28.92 -0.63 -45.78
C SER A 266 -30.36 -1.02 -45.44
N ALA A 267 -31.32 -0.26 -46.00
CA ALA A 267 -32.73 -0.56 -45.91
C ALA A 267 -33.04 -1.91 -46.60
N PRO A 268 -33.95 -2.74 -46.09
CA PRO A 268 -34.36 -3.94 -46.78
C PRO A 268 -35.22 -3.56 -47.97
N VAL A 269 -34.79 -3.98 -49.17
CA VAL A 269 -35.60 -3.93 -50.39
C VAL A 269 -36.70 -4.97 -50.24
N ASN A 270 -37.93 -4.53 -50.12
CA ASN A 270 -39.15 -5.33 -50.27
C ASN A 270 -39.24 -5.90 -51.71
N ALA A 271 -39.15 -7.20 -51.84
CA ALA A 271 -39.60 -7.91 -53.03
C ALA A 271 -40.81 -8.74 -52.66
N PHE A 272 -42.00 -8.14 -52.84
CA PHE A 272 -43.26 -8.89 -53.04
C PHE A 272 -43.19 -9.56 -54.36
N LYS A 273 -43.46 -10.86 -54.47
CA LYS A 273 -44.00 -11.55 -55.60
C LYS A 273 -45.10 -12.49 -55.15
N ASP A 274 -46.29 -12.15 -55.63
CA ASP A 274 -47.49 -12.99 -55.71
C ASP A 274 -47.21 -14.38 -56.26
N VAL A 275 -47.82 -15.38 -55.69
CA VAL A 275 -48.40 -16.51 -56.42
C VAL A 275 -49.57 -17.09 -55.62
N THR A 276 -50.78 -16.94 -56.15
CA THR A 276 -51.93 -17.83 -55.97
C THR A 276 -52.07 -18.67 -57.30
N PRO A 277 -52.82 -19.72 -57.31
CA PRO A 277 -54.00 -20.17 -56.51
C PRO A 277 -53.73 -21.35 -55.62
#